data_be82ab16e9e9f44110a4c9b62968af8d
#
_entry.id   be82ab16e9e9f44110a4c9b62968af8d
#
_cell.length_a   1.000
_cell.length_b   1.000
_cell.length_c   1.000
_cell.angle_alpha   90.00
_cell.angle_beta   90.00
_cell.angle_gamma   90.00
#
_symmetry.space_group_name_H-M   'P 1'
#
loop_
_entity.id
_entity.type
_entity.pdbx_description
1 polymer ?
#
loop_
_entity_poly.entity_id
_entity_poly.type
_entity_poly.pdbx_seq_one_letter_code
_entity_poly.pdbx_strand_id
1 'polypeptide(L)'
;MPQCKYAIALKITGLNDLAAPSREMAKELADYGHPVSKSMINSHRSGGCTCIEKSAPVDGVMSESGTEELADSYLLTSNRAFGYEDFRNFIKSKGQDPDQVTFKWGVTTNPAGGYWNKINDVRPKTGKDGEPAWPVIQQAQPVVVNLPTPSPAPKRNYKLALKSADHQIGYRRLEDGTLDPFHDQRPMDIFTQACAVYQPDKIQILGDFLDLPSQSRWAQEASFARTTQPALDTAHAWLAQLRAVAPNAEMIIIEGNHDKRMQNFVEANALAAFGLKRANMPNSWPTMSIPYLLRLEELNIRYVDAYPAATDWDNDTTRNIHGTRANSKGSTTAQYVHEHPHLNTWAGHTHRAEITYHTVIGPRGEPLRRYSANPGAMCRVDGSVPSVNGAIGANGKPAKIVEDWQQGLGFSYYNETESWPFVYQIIDGRTIIDGKEYTA
;
A
#
# COMPACT_ATOMS: atom_id res chain seq x y z
N MET A 1 -41.25 41.25 34.36
CA MET A 1 -41.05 39.95 35.03
C MET A 1 -40.10 40.12 36.21
N PRO A 2 -40.30 39.46 37.36
CA PRO A 2 -39.39 39.57 38.48
C PRO A 2 -38.02 39.01 38.08
N GLN A 3 -36.99 39.86 38.09
CA GLN A 3 -35.61 39.42 37.86
C GLN A 3 -35.12 38.65 39.10
N CYS A 4 -34.38 37.53 38.87
CA CYS A 4 -33.76 36.82 39.97
C CYS A 4 -32.57 37.60 40.55
N LYS A 5 -32.22 37.33 41.82
CA LYS A 5 -31.09 37.99 42.49
C LYS A 5 -29.80 37.98 41.71
N TYR A 6 -29.54 36.90 40.96
CA TYR A 6 -28.33 36.80 40.14
C TYR A 6 -28.35 37.76 38.94
N ALA A 7 -29.45 37.80 38.19
CA ALA A 7 -29.60 38.75 37.08
C ALA A 7 -29.53 40.22 37.53
N ILE A 8 -30.07 40.51 38.69
CA ILE A 8 -29.99 41.87 39.30
C ILE A 8 -28.52 42.15 39.67
N ALA A 9 -27.84 41.24 40.31
CA ALA A 9 -26.44 41.39 40.71
C ALA A 9 -25.51 41.63 39.51
N LEU A 10 -25.66 40.87 38.43
CA LEU A 10 -24.91 41.11 37.19
C LEU A 10 -25.16 42.47 36.56
N LYS A 11 -26.41 42.91 36.57
CA LYS A 11 -26.77 44.24 36.03
C LYS A 11 -26.15 45.37 36.84
N ILE A 12 -26.08 45.22 38.17
CA ILE A 12 -25.51 46.23 39.07
C ILE A 12 -23.99 46.24 38.99
N THR A 13 -23.37 45.07 38.98
CA THR A 13 -21.91 44.96 39.01
C THR A 13 -21.26 45.09 37.65
N GLY A 14 -22.00 44.89 36.56
CA GLY A 14 -21.46 44.91 35.20
C GLY A 14 -20.59 43.69 34.87
N LEU A 15 -20.57 42.65 35.70
CA LEU A 15 -19.79 41.43 35.48
C LEU A 15 -20.39 40.61 34.34
N ASN A 16 -19.50 39.96 33.56
CA ASN A 16 -19.91 39.06 32.50
C ASN A 16 -20.33 37.71 33.09
N ASP A 17 -21.55 37.26 32.80
CA ASP A 17 -22.12 36.00 33.29
C ASP A 17 -21.25 34.76 33.01
N LEU A 18 -20.52 34.74 31.89
CA LEU A 18 -19.70 33.60 31.46
C LEU A 18 -18.21 33.74 31.79
N ALA A 19 -17.79 34.86 32.46
CA ALA A 19 -16.37 35.15 32.66
C ALA A 19 -15.67 34.19 33.65
N ALA A 20 -16.43 33.55 34.56
CA ALA A 20 -15.83 32.69 35.57
C ALA A 20 -16.72 31.48 35.93
N PRO A 21 -16.17 30.38 36.48
CA PRO A 21 -16.94 29.26 37.03
C PRO A 21 -17.91 29.73 38.10
N SER A 22 -19.08 29.07 38.22
CA SER A 22 -20.18 29.50 39.10
C SER A 22 -19.79 29.69 40.59
N ARG A 23 -18.73 28.97 41.05
CA ARG A 23 -18.23 29.14 42.44
C ARG A 23 -17.40 30.41 42.60
N GLU A 24 -16.61 30.76 41.60
CA GLU A 24 -15.80 31.98 41.60
C GLU A 24 -16.68 33.19 41.41
N MET A 25 -17.66 33.13 40.49
CA MET A 25 -18.65 34.17 40.29
C MET A 25 -19.47 34.45 41.56
N ALA A 26 -19.85 33.40 42.32
CA ALA A 26 -20.55 33.56 43.59
C ALA A 26 -19.70 34.31 44.64
N LYS A 27 -18.38 34.06 44.67
CA LYS A 27 -17.43 34.74 45.54
C LYS A 27 -17.27 36.22 45.12
N GLU A 28 -17.06 36.45 43.83
CA GLU A 28 -16.86 37.76 43.25
C GLU A 28 -18.09 38.67 43.49
N LEU A 29 -19.30 38.15 43.27
CA LEU A 29 -20.54 38.89 43.57
C LEU A 29 -20.73 39.16 45.05
N ALA A 30 -20.28 38.25 45.94
CA ALA A 30 -20.32 38.51 47.39
C ALA A 30 -19.34 39.60 47.78
N ASP A 31 -18.16 39.70 47.17
CA ASP A 31 -17.17 40.77 47.41
C ASP A 31 -17.69 42.13 46.94
N TYR A 32 -18.59 42.18 45.95
CA TYR A 32 -19.34 43.38 45.54
C TYR A 32 -20.59 43.67 46.38
N GLY A 33 -20.82 42.91 47.45
CA GLY A 33 -21.99 43.11 48.32
C GLY A 33 -23.29 42.47 47.83
N HIS A 34 -23.24 41.64 46.80
CA HIS A 34 -24.40 40.99 46.21
C HIS A 34 -24.30 39.44 46.33
N PRO A 35 -24.40 38.85 47.51
CA PRO A 35 -24.23 37.40 47.71
C PRO A 35 -25.31 36.60 46.99
N VAL A 36 -24.88 35.70 46.09
CA VAL A 36 -25.72 34.80 45.30
C VAL A 36 -25.19 33.39 45.41
N SER A 37 -26.07 32.39 45.60
CA SER A 37 -25.63 31.00 45.73
C SER A 37 -25.22 30.42 44.39
N LYS A 38 -24.24 29.50 44.43
CA LYS A 38 -23.82 28.72 43.27
C LYS A 38 -24.99 28.04 42.54
N SER A 39 -25.96 27.53 43.33
CA SER A 39 -27.15 26.88 42.74
C SER A 39 -28.02 27.84 41.98
N MET A 40 -28.13 29.08 42.42
CA MET A 40 -28.90 30.12 41.72
C MET A 40 -28.19 30.54 40.40
N ILE A 41 -26.88 30.66 40.42
CA ILE A 41 -26.08 30.92 39.22
C ILE A 41 -26.24 29.78 38.20
N ASN A 42 -26.10 28.56 38.66
CA ASN A 42 -26.30 27.40 37.79
C ASN A 42 -27.72 27.33 37.23
N SER A 43 -28.74 27.56 38.05
CA SER A 43 -30.13 27.60 37.59
C SER A 43 -30.37 28.67 36.54
N HIS A 44 -29.77 29.84 36.69
CA HIS A 44 -29.88 30.94 35.71
C HIS A 44 -29.18 30.55 34.40
N ARG A 45 -27.93 30.10 34.47
CA ARG A 45 -27.12 29.70 33.31
C ARG A 45 -27.71 28.48 32.56
N SER A 46 -28.38 27.57 33.25
CA SER A 46 -29.05 26.42 32.65
C SER A 46 -30.47 26.73 32.11
N GLY A 47 -30.92 27.98 32.15
CA GLY A 47 -32.27 28.35 31.71
C GLY A 47 -33.42 27.94 32.65
N GLY A 48 -33.11 27.37 33.83
CA GLY A 48 -34.10 26.96 34.83
C GLY A 48 -34.65 28.08 35.69
N CYS A 49 -34.20 29.33 35.51
CA CYS A 49 -34.64 30.49 36.27
C CYS A 49 -35.92 31.11 35.68
N THR A 50 -36.88 31.43 36.52
CA THR A 50 -38.17 32.05 36.11
C THR A 50 -38.04 33.45 35.57
N CYS A 51 -36.86 34.08 35.67
CA CYS A 51 -36.58 35.41 35.13
C CYS A 51 -36.13 35.40 33.66
N ILE A 52 -35.93 34.24 33.09
CA ILE A 52 -35.58 34.12 31.67
C ILE A 52 -36.89 33.96 30.87
N GLU A 53 -37.06 34.77 29.84
CA GLU A 53 -38.18 34.60 28.93
C GLU A 53 -38.09 33.25 28.22
N LYS A 54 -39.14 32.43 28.38
CA LYS A 54 -39.25 31.18 27.64
C LYS A 54 -39.72 31.57 26.22
N SER A 55 -38.79 31.66 25.28
CA SER A 55 -39.12 31.71 23.86
C SER A 55 -39.73 30.40 23.41
N ALA A 56 -40.65 30.42 22.46
CA ALA A 56 -41.16 29.20 21.82
C ALA A 56 -40.00 28.43 21.20
N PRO A 57 -40.04 27.08 21.22
CA PRO A 57 -38.97 26.28 20.60
C PRO A 57 -38.87 26.65 19.12
N VAL A 58 -37.68 27.03 18.70
CA VAL A 58 -37.35 27.28 17.30
C VAL A 58 -36.41 26.18 16.88
N ASP A 59 -36.73 25.54 15.77
CA ASP A 59 -35.81 24.58 15.18
C ASP A 59 -34.50 25.27 14.79
N GLY A 60 -33.39 24.90 15.40
CA GLY A 60 -32.09 25.50 15.10
C GLY A 60 -31.01 25.16 16.12
N VAL A 61 -29.81 25.58 15.80
CA VAL A 61 -28.65 25.52 16.70
C VAL A 61 -28.75 26.62 17.74
N MET A 62 -28.82 26.27 19.03
CA MET A 62 -28.83 27.25 20.12
C MET A 62 -27.48 27.62 20.68
N SER A 63 -26.54 26.67 20.65
CA SER A 63 -25.16 26.91 21.08
C SER A 63 -24.21 25.90 20.42
N GLU A 64 -23.07 26.40 20.05
CA GLU A 64 -21.91 25.60 19.70
C GLU A 64 -20.87 25.77 20.80
N SER A 65 -20.31 24.69 21.31
CA SER A 65 -19.22 24.71 22.27
C SER A 65 -18.03 23.93 21.72
N GLY A 66 -16.87 24.57 21.75
CA GLY A 66 -15.61 24.04 21.22
C GLY A 66 -14.59 25.16 21.04
N THR A 67 -13.37 24.82 20.67
CA THR A 67 -12.36 25.80 20.25
C THR A 67 -12.63 26.27 18.81
N GLU A 68 -12.16 27.46 18.44
CA GLU A 68 -12.43 28.09 17.13
C GLU A 68 -12.16 27.21 15.89
N GLU A 69 -11.37 26.12 16.02
CA GLU A 69 -11.00 25.26 14.91
C GLU A 69 -11.85 23.99 14.78
N LEU A 70 -12.52 23.51 15.84
CA LEU A 70 -13.33 22.27 15.82
C LEU A 70 -14.40 22.36 16.93
N ALA A 71 -15.62 22.70 16.58
CA ALA A 71 -16.75 22.51 17.48
C ALA A 71 -16.93 21.01 17.75
N ASP A 72 -16.66 20.59 18.98
CA ASP A 72 -16.75 19.20 19.40
C ASP A 72 -18.11 18.85 20.03
N SER A 73 -18.96 19.89 20.25
CA SER A 73 -20.25 19.72 20.88
C SER A 73 -21.27 20.74 20.36
N TYR A 74 -22.51 20.28 20.19
CA TYR A 74 -23.62 21.09 19.72
C TYR A 74 -24.85 20.91 20.61
N LEU A 75 -25.59 21.99 20.85
CA LEU A 75 -26.91 21.95 21.45
C LEU A 75 -27.92 22.49 20.44
N LEU A 76 -28.86 21.66 20.05
CA LEU A 76 -29.94 21.98 19.11
C LEU A 76 -31.28 22.02 19.85
N THR A 77 -32.14 22.97 19.54
CA THR A 77 -33.52 22.96 20.00
C THR A 77 -34.45 22.63 18.85
N SER A 78 -35.46 21.83 19.13
CA SER A 78 -36.50 21.48 18.15
C SER A 78 -37.82 21.19 18.84
N ASN A 79 -38.89 21.12 18.06
CA ASN A 79 -40.23 20.74 18.51
C ASN A 79 -40.39 19.19 18.57
N ARG A 80 -39.42 18.41 18.13
CA ARG A 80 -39.39 16.93 18.19
C ARG A 80 -38.05 16.44 18.71
N ALA A 81 -38.07 15.23 19.27
CA ALA A 81 -36.84 14.48 19.56
C ALA A 81 -36.11 14.07 18.26
N PHE A 82 -34.79 14.25 18.22
CA PHE A 82 -33.98 13.76 17.12
C PHE A 82 -33.71 12.26 17.27
N GLY A 83 -33.80 11.55 16.15
CA GLY A 83 -33.26 10.20 16.03
C GLY A 83 -31.80 10.20 15.57
N TYR A 84 -31.18 9.03 15.51
CA TYR A 84 -29.78 8.87 15.09
C TYR A 84 -29.50 9.47 13.71
N GLU A 85 -30.40 9.30 12.76
CA GLU A 85 -30.26 9.85 11.41
C GLU A 85 -30.33 11.39 11.36
N ASP A 86 -31.10 12.00 12.22
CA ASP A 86 -31.13 13.46 12.31
C ASP A 86 -29.76 14.02 12.76
N PHE A 87 -29.13 13.34 13.72
CA PHE A 87 -27.78 13.72 14.17
C PHE A 87 -26.73 13.51 13.07
N ARG A 88 -26.83 12.42 12.32
CA ARG A 88 -25.95 12.17 11.15
C ARG A 88 -26.09 13.27 10.09
N ASN A 89 -27.33 13.61 9.76
CA ASN A 89 -27.62 14.67 8.79
C ASN A 89 -27.10 16.03 9.26
N PHE A 90 -27.19 16.33 10.57
CA PHE A 90 -26.64 17.53 11.14
C PHE A 90 -25.11 17.57 11.01
N ILE A 91 -24.40 16.49 11.35
CA ILE A 91 -22.94 16.41 11.19
C ILE A 91 -22.55 16.61 9.72
N LYS A 92 -23.29 16.01 8.80
CA LYS A 92 -23.07 16.19 7.35
C LYS A 92 -23.28 17.64 6.92
N SER A 93 -24.27 18.35 7.49
CA SER A 93 -24.53 19.77 7.19
C SER A 93 -23.40 20.69 7.67
N LYS A 94 -22.60 20.22 8.63
CA LYS A 94 -21.39 20.92 9.12
C LYS A 94 -20.12 20.56 8.32
N GLY A 95 -20.27 19.89 7.18
CA GLY A 95 -19.15 19.53 6.30
C GLY A 95 -18.34 18.33 6.76
N GLN A 96 -18.81 17.59 7.77
CA GLN A 96 -18.14 16.39 8.27
C GLN A 96 -18.85 15.13 7.75
N ASP A 97 -18.08 14.09 7.41
CA ASP A 97 -18.64 12.80 7.06
C ASP A 97 -19.02 12.02 8.34
N PRO A 98 -20.32 11.74 8.59
CA PRO A 98 -20.75 11.02 9.78
C PRO A 98 -20.22 9.60 9.88
N ASP A 99 -19.72 9.02 8.78
CA ASP A 99 -19.08 7.71 8.79
C ASP A 99 -17.61 7.77 9.21
N GLN A 100 -16.99 8.95 9.15
CA GLN A 100 -15.61 9.20 9.55
C GLN A 100 -15.45 9.80 10.95
N VAL A 101 -16.55 10.04 11.65
CA VAL A 101 -16.51 10.59 13.00
C VAL A 101 -17.23 9.69 14.00
N THR A 102 -16.80 9.76 15.25
CA THR A 102 -17.54 9.24 16.40
C THR A 102 -18.19 10.41 17.12
N PHE A 103 -19.39 10.23 17.65
CA PHE A 103 -20.05 11.24 18.48
C PHE A 103 -20.97 10.58 19.48
N LYS A 104 -21.20 11.26 20.60
CA LYS A 104 -22.22 10.92 21.59
C LYS A 104 -23.41 11.84 21.39
N TRP A 105 -24.60 11.33 21.55
CA TRP A 105 -25.81 12.11 21.41
C TRP A 105 -26.79 11.81 22.55
N GLY A 106 -27.67 12.76 22.79
CA GLY A 106 -28.72 12.62 23.79
C GLY A 106 -29.85 13.60 23.54
N VAL A 107 -31.03 13.25 23.97
CA VAL A 107 -32.23 14.05 23.83
C VAL A 107 -32.86 14.23 25.19
N THR A 108 -33.20 15.46 25.54
CA THR A 108 -33.93 15.79 26.77
C THR A 108 -35.02 16.79 26.46
N THR A 109 -36.12 16.75 27.20
CA THR A 109 -37.17 17.77 27.09
C THR A 109 -36.69 19.10 27.67
N ASN A 110 -37.01 20.20 26.99
CA ASN A 110 -36.76 21.54 27.51
C ASN A 110 -37.97 22.10 28.26
N PRO A 111 -37.77 23.06 29.15
CA PRO A 111 -38.86 23.65 29.94
C PRO A 111 -39.92 24.38 29.14
N ALA A 112 -39.68 24.69 27.85
CA ALA A 112 -40.62 25.36 26.96
C ALA A 112 -41.52 24.41 26.17
N GLY A 113 -41.40 23.08 26.42
CA GLY A 113 -42.23 22.06 25.80
C GLY A 113 -41.66 21.47 24.52
N GLY A 114 -40.42 21.78 24.18
CA GLY A 114 -39.66 21.17 23.07
C GLY A 114 -38.57 20.21 23.57
N TYR A 115 -37.56 20.02 22.73
CA TYR A 115 -36.44 19.10 22.99
C TYR A 115 -35.10 19.79 22.87
N TRP A 116 -34.17 19.45 23.74
CA TRP A 116 -32.75 19.68 23.58
C TRP A 116 -32.09 18.43 23.02
N ASN A 117 -31.58 18.54 21.81
CA ASN A 117 -30.86 17.49 21.13
C ASN A 117 -29.36 17.82 21.21
N LYS A 118 -28.61 17.03 21.91
CA LYS A 118 -27.17 17.26 22.19
C LYS A 118 -26.32 16.35 21.37
N ILE A 119 -25.28 16.89 20.78
CA ILE A 119 -24.18 16.15 20.17
C ILE A 119 -22.93 16.55 20.96
N ASN A 120 -22.19 15.57 21.45
CA ASN A 120 -20.95 15.79 22.19
C ASN A 120 -19.85 14.88 21.65
N ASP A 121 -18.60 15.26 21.91
CA ASP A 121 -17.42 14.46 21.54
C ASP A 121 -17.39 14.09 20.06
N VAL A 122 -17.71 15.04 19.18
CA VAL A 122 -17.56 14.83 17.72
C VAL A 122 -16.07 14.79 17.42
N ARG A 123 -15.56 13.60 17.12
CA ARG A 123 -14.13 13.38 16.85
C ARG A 123 -13.97 12.49 15.64
N PRO A 124 -12.92 12.67 14.83
CA PRO A 124 -12.58 11.71 13.82
C PRO A 124 -12.49 10.30 14.42
N LYS A 125 -12.92 9.28 13.70
CA LYS A 125 -12.68 7.88 14.06
C LYS A 125 -11.17 7.64 14.03
N THR A 126 -10.53 7.80 15.17
CA THR A 126 -9.09 7.64 15.32
C THR A 126 -8.76 6.33 16.00
N GLY A 127 -7.70 5.67 15.57
CA GLY A 127 -7.06 4.63 16.33
C GLY A 127 -6.43 5.18 17.63
N LYS A 128 -5.82 4.30 18.43
CA LYS A 128 -5.27 4.59 19.75
C LYS A 128 -4.29 5.78 19.79
N ASP A 129 -3.72 6.16 18.64
CA ASP A 129 -2.70 7.19 18.49
C ASP A 129 -3.15 8.40 17.63
N GLY A 130 -4.47 8.64 17.52
CA GLY A 130 -5.00 9.78 16.76
C GLY A 130 -5.08 9.58 15.24
N GLU A 131 -4.61 8.46 14.71
CA GLU A 131 -4.75 8.12 13.29
C GLU A 131 -6.09 7.41 12.99
N PRO A 132 -6.64 7.53 11.77
CA PRO A 132 -7.81 6.74 11.38
C PRO A 132 -7.55 5.24 11.63
N ALA A 133 -8.50 4.52 12.24
CA ALA A 133 -8.36 3.09 12.56
C ALA A 133 -8.01 2.24 11.32
N TRP A 134 -8.45 2.69 10.14
CA TRP A 134 -8.08 2.13 8.84
C TRP A 134 -7.76 3.28 7.89
N PRO A 135 -6.67 3.19 7.12
CA PRO A 135 -6.41 4.20 6.09
C PRO A 135 -7.58 4.20 5.09
N VAL A 136 -8.18 5.36 4.88
CA VAL A 136 -9.13 5.55 3.79
C VAL A 136 -8.30 5.55 2.50
N ILE A 137 -8.37 4.46 1.78
CA ILE A 137 -7.74 4.38 0.46
C ILE A 137 -8.68 5.11 -0.50
N GLN A 138 -8.24 6.25 -1.00
CA GLN A 138 -8.96 6.92 -2.09
C GLN A 138 -8.91 6.01 -3.32
N GLN A 139 -10.05 5.90 -4.01
CA GLN A 139 -10.09 5.17 -5.26
C GLN A 139 -9.06 5.79 -6.22
N ALA A 140 -8.18 4.96 -6.77
CA ALA A 140 -7.19 5.40 -7.74
C ALA A 140 -7.90 6.05 -8.95
N GLN A 141 -7.39 7.19 -9.39
CA GLN A 141 -7.89 7.81 -10.62
C GLN A 141 -7.62 6.87 -11.79
N PRO A 142 -8.57 6.72 -12.74
CA PRO A 142 -8.33 5.93 -13.92
C PRO A 142 -7.10 6.46 -14.67
N VAL A 143 -6.11 5.61 -14.87
CA VAL A 143 -4.93 5.93 -15.69
C VAL A 143 -5.17 5.40 -17.07
N VAL A 144 -5.07 6.27 -18.08
CA VAL A 144 -5.08 5.85 -19.49
C VAL A 144 -3.69 5.33 -19.82
N VAL A 145 -3.58 4.03 -20.07
CA VAL A 145 -2.32 3.38 -20.46
C VAL A 145 -2.40 3.07 -21.94
N ASN A 146 -1.44 3.58 -22.71
CA ASN A 146 -1.28 3.21 -24.11
C ASN A 146 -0.47 1.91 -24.19
N LEU A 147 -1.16 0.81 -24.37
CA LEU A 147 -0.50 -0.48 -24.54
C LEU A 147 -0.03 -0.69 -25.98
N PRO A 148 1.14 -1.32 -26.20
CA PRO A 148 1.54 -1.73 -27.55
C PRO A 148 0.53 -2.74 -28.10
N THR A 149 0.21 -2.60 -29.40
CA THR A 149 -0.72 -3.51 -30.08
C THR A 149 -0.10 -4.90 -30.18
N PRO A 150 -0.77 -5.98 -29.71
CA PRO A 150 -0.26 -7.33 -29.86
C PRO A 150 -0.10 -7.71 -31.33
N SER A 151 1.05 -8.29 -31.66
CA SER A 151 1.26 -8.90 -32.98
C SER A 151 0.54 -10.26 -33.08
N PRO A 152 0.18 -10.72 -34.28
CA PRO A 152 -0.24 -12.10 -34.45
C PRO A 152 0.85 -13.07 -33.96
N ALA A 153 0.44 -14.13 -33.24
CA ALA A 153 1.40 -15.11 -32.76
C ALA A 153 2.14 -15.77 -33.95
N PRO A 154 3.48 -15.72 -33.99
CA PRO A 154 4.23 -16.31 -35.07
C PRO A 154 4.15 -17.84 -35.06
N LYS A 155 4.07 -18.46 -36.23
CA LYS A 155 4.17 -19.93 -36.34
C LYS A 155 5.61 -20.34 -36.06
N ARG A 156 5.83 -21.13 -35.01
CA ARG A 156 7.14 -21.66 -34.59
C ARG A 156 7.08 -23.17 -34.39
N ASN A 157 8.20 -23.84 -34.64
CA ASN A 157 8.37 -25.27 -34.34
C ASN A 157 8.96 -25.50 -32.94
N TYR A 158 9.14 -24.41 -32.17
CA TYR A 158 9.65 -24.38 -30.79
C TYR A 158 8.81 -23.38 -29.98
N LYS A 159 8.80 -23.57 -28.69
CA LYS A 159 8.18 -22.64 -27.77
C LYS A 159 9.14 -21.50 -27.40
N LEU A 160 8.58 -20.38 -26.98
CA LEU A 160 9.31 -19.22 -26.50
C LEU A 160 8.85 -18.85 -25.10
N ALA A 161 9.79 -18.75 -24.15
CA ALA A 161 9.57 -18.12 -22.87
C ALA A 161 10.33 -16.80 -22.79
N LEU A 162 9.66 -15.73 -22.42
CA LEU A 162 10.27 -14.46 -22.01
C LEU A 162 10.44 -14.44 -20.50
N LYS A 163 11.62 -13.98 -20.06
CA LYS A 163 12.01 -14.02 -18.66
C LYS A 163 12.46 -12.63 -18.18
N SER A 164 12.01 -12.29 -16.99
CA SER A 164 12.45 -11.11 -16.25
C SER A 164 12.72 -11.50 -14.79
N ALA A 165 13.45 -10.69 -14.06
CA ALA A 165 13.78 -10.92 -12.66
C ALA A 165 13.96 -9.61 -11.91
N ASP A 166 13.93 -9.68 -10.59
CA ASP A 166 14.42 -8.61 -9.70
C ASP A 166 13.81 -7.23 -10.05
N HIS A 167 12.48 -7.18 -10.19
CA HIS A 167 11.75 -5.94 -10.45
C HIS A 167 11.80 -5.03 -9.23
N GLN A 168 11.79 -5.63 -8.05
CA GLN A 168 11.78 -4.95 -6.76
C GLN A 168 10.77 -3.78 -6.74
N ILE A 169 9.55 -4.04 -7.18
CA ILE A 169 8.49 -3.04 -7.17
C ILE A 169 8.24 -2.62 -5.73
N GLY A 170 8.61 -1.39 -5.42
CA GLY A 170 8.58 -0.83 -4.09
C GLY A 170 8.89 0.65 -4.14
N TYR A 171 8.76 1.30 -2.99
CA TYR A 171 8.92 2.75 -2.89
C TYR A 171 9.59 3.16 -1.58
N ARG A 172 10.28 4.29 -1.64
CA ARG A 172 10.60 5.13 -0.50
C ARG A 172 9.68 6.35 -0.51
N ARG A 173 9.14 6.74 0.64
CA ARG A 173 8.41 7.97 0.78
C ARG A 173 9.37 9.08 1.18
N LEU A 174 9.46 10.11 0.36
CA LEU A 174 10.27 11.30 0.63
C LEU A 174 9.58 12.21 1.65
N GLU A 175 10.30 13.21 2.17
CA GLU A 175 9.79 14.15 3.18
C GLU A 175 8.57 14.97 2.69
N ASP A 176 8.52 15.26 1.39
CA ASP A 176 7.39 15.94 0.74
C ASP A 176 6.17 15.02 0.47
N GLY A 177 6.26 13.74 0.89
CA GLY A 177 5.23 12.74 0.66
C GLY A 177 5.29 12.03 -0.70
N THR A 178 6.18 12.45 -1.60
CA THR A 178 6.40 11.81 -2.91
C THR A 178 6.91 10.38 -2.74
N LEU A 179 6.48 9.49 -3.64
CA LEU A 179 6.95 8.10 -3.69
C LEU A 179 8.11 7.99 -4.69
N ASP A 180 9.31 7.66 -4.21
CA ASP A 180 10.50 7.37 -5.00
C ASP A 180 10.58 5.87 -5.28
N PRO A 181 10.45 5.40 -6.54
CA PRO A 181 10.40 3.98 -6.86
C PRO A 181 11.78 3.32 -6.79
N PHE A 182 11.81 2.04 -6.42
CA PHE A 182 13.00 1.17 -6.54
C PHE A 182 13.05 0.47 -7.90
N HIS A 183 11.90 0.16 -8.48
CA HIS A 183 11.80 -0.35 -9.85
C HIS A 183 12.09 0.74 -10.88
N ASP A 184 12.49 0.33 -12.08
CA ASP A 184 12.61 1.22 -13.23
C ASP A 184 11.51 0.87 -14.23
N GLN A 185 10.66 1.85 -14.54
CA GLN A 185 9.56 1.63 -15.46
C GLN A 185 10.04 1.34 -16.89
N ARG A 186 11.19 1.90 -17.30
CA ARG A 186 11.71 1.77 -18.66
C ARG A 186 12.00 0.32 -19.09
N PRO A 187 12.78 -0.49 -18.34
CA PRO A 187 12.96 -1.91 -18.67
C PRO A 187 11.66 -2.71 -18.61
N MET A 188 10.73 -2.35 -17.70
CA MET A 188 9.40 -2.97 -17.64
C MET A 188 8.58 -2.70 -18.89
N ASP A 189 8.61 -1.48 -19.41
CA ASP A 189 7.93 -1.09 -20.67
C ASP A 189 8.54 -1.79 -21.88
N ILE A 190 9.87 -1.90 -21.95
CA ILE A 190 10.57 -2.66 -23.00
C ILE A 190 10.16 -4.13 -22.96
N PHE A 191 10.08 -4.74 -21.78
CA PHE A 191 9.61 -6.11 -21.63
C PHE A 191 8.17 -6.28 -22.12
N THR A 192 7.31 -5.33 -21.80
CA THR A 192 5.92 -5.28 -22.29
C THR A 192 5.85 -5.18 -23.82
N GLN A 193 6.69 -4.33 -24.43
CA GLN A 193 6.80 -4.24 -25.89
C GLN A 193 7.28 -5.56 -26.51
N ALA A 194 8.28 -6.20 -25.90
CA ALA A 194 8.77 -7.48 -26.37
C ALA A 194 7.68 -8.58 -26.28
N CYS A 195 6.91 -8.63 -25.20
CA CYS A 195 5.77 -9.53 -25.07
C CYS A 195 4.72 -9.29 -26.15
N ALA A 196 4.40 -8.03 -26.45
CA ALA A 196 3.44 -7.67 -27.49
C ALA A 196 3.89 -8.08 -28.89
N VAL A 197 5.19 -7.97 -29.19
CA VAL A 197 5.76 -8.28 -30.52
C VAL A 197 5.99 -9.78 -30.69
N TYR A 198 6.61 -10.41 -29.71
CA TYR A 198 7.05 -11.80 -29.85
C TYR A 198 5.98 -12.83 -29.48
N GLN A 199 4.92 -12.44 -28.82
CA GLN A 199 3.81 -13.32 -28.40
C GLN A 199 4.34 -14.65 -27.81
N PRO A 200 5.00 -14.63 -26.64
CA PRO A 200 5.61 -15.81 -26.07
C PRO A 200 4.56 -16.85 -25.63
N ASP A 201 4.97 -18.11 -25.59
CA ASP A 201 4.16 -19.17 -24.98
C ASP A 201 4.14 -19.08 -23.45
N LYS A 202 5.26 -18.59 -22.86
CA LYS A 202 5.41 -18.37 -21.43
C LYS A 202 5.98 -16.98 -21.13
N ILE A 203 5.51 -16.38 -20.03
CA ILE A 203 6.14 -15.23 -19.38
C ILE A 203 6.51 -15.66 -17.97
N GLN A 204 7.78 -15.58 -17.61
CA GLN A 204 8.29 -16.03 -16.32
C GLN A 204 9.00 -14.88 -15.59
N ILE A 205 8.52 -14.57 -14.41
CA ILE A 205 9.14 -13.62 -13.48
C ILE A 205 9.90 -14.44 -12.45
N LEU A 206 11.25 -14.35 -12.48
CA LEU A 206 12.15 -15.21 -11.71
C LEU A 206 12.38 -14.67 -10.27
N GLY A 207 11.34 -14.18 -9.64
CA GLY A 207 11.35 -13.75 -8.23
C GLY A 207 11.80 -12.31 -7.99
N ASP A 208 11.74 -11.91 -6.72
CA ASP A 208 11.95 -10.54 -6.24
C ASP A 208 11.11 -9.54 -7.05
N PHE A 209 9.85 -9.94 -7.24
CA PHE A 209 8.90 -9.11 -7.97
C PHE A 209 8.52 -7.87 -7.17
N LEU A 210 8.26 -8.04 -5.86
CA LEU A 210 8.06 -6.94 -4.92
C LEU A 210 9.29 -6.75 -4.03
N ASP A 211 9.61 -5.52 -3.63
CA ASP A 211 10.70 -5.28 -2.67
C ASP A 211 10.25 -5.46 -1.21
N LEU A 212 9.07 -4.96 -0.84
CA LEU A 212 8.49 -5.04 0.50
C LEU A 212 9.45 -4.62 1.64
N PRO A 213 10.05 -3.43 1.58
CA PRO A 213 11.09 -3.03 2.52
C PRO A 213 10.58 -2.93 3.95
N SER A 214 9.33 -2.48 4.17
CA SER A 214 8.70 -2.38 5.49
C SER A 214 8.44 -3.72 6.18
N GLN A 215 8.60 -4.84 5.47
CA GLN A 215 8.45 -6.21 5.97
C GLN A 215 9.80 -6.94 6.08
N SER A 216 10.89 -6.24 5.83
CA SER A 216 12.23 -6.77 5.98
C SER A 216 12.57 -7.00 7.45
N ARG A 217 13.41 -8.01 7.71
CA ARG A 217 14.01 -8.27 9.04
C ARG A 217 15.11 -7.27 9.42
N TRP A 218 15.58 -6.47 8.48
CA TRP A 218 16.64 -5.49 8.68
C TRP A 218 16.08 -4.20 9.30
N ALA A 219 16.95 -3.34 9.76
CA ALA A 219 16.56 -2.06 10.34
C ALA A 219 15.60 -1.29 9.41
N GLN A 220 14.48 -0.84 9.97
CA GLN A 220 13.44 -0.16 9.23
C GLN A 220 13.73 1.35 9.16
N GLU A 221 13.46 1.94 8.02
CA GLU A 221 13.44 3.39 7.83
C GLU A 221 12.01 3.91 7.88
N ALA A 222 11.79 5.08 8.47
CA ALA A 222 10.47 5.72 8.48
C ALA A 222 9.91 5.95 7.05
N SER A 223 10.80 6.15 6.09
CA SER A 223 10.50 6.33 4.68
C SER A 223 9.80 5.11 4.02
N PHE A 224 9.86 3.93 4.63
CA PHE A 224 9.18 2.73 4.14
C PHE A 224 7.73 2.59 4.64
N ALA A 225 7.31 3.47 5.56
CA ALA A 225 5.95 3.43 6.07
C ALA A 225 4.93 3.73 4.96
N ARG A 226 3.85 2.94 4.90
CA ARG A 226 2.72 3.12 3.95
C ARG A 226 3.12 3.01 2.47
N THR A 227 4.16 2.26 2.15
CA THR A 227 4.60 2.06 0.76
C THR A 227 4.17 0.71 0.16
N THR A 228 3.69 -0.22 0.98
CA THR A 228 3.27 -1.55 0.52
C THR A 228 2.07 -1.47 -0.43
N GLN A 229 1.03 -0.71 -0.09
CA GLN A 229 -0.16 -0.63 -0.95
C GLN A 229 0.16 -0.02 -2.34
N PRO A 230 0.87 1.11 -2.45
CA PRO A 230 1.31 1.61 -3.77
C PRO A 230 2.13 0.59 -4.57
N ALA A 231 2.98 -0.21 -3.92
CA ALA A 231 3.74 -1.26 -4.59
C ALA A 231 2.83 -2.36 -5.16
N LEU A 232 1.83 -2.81 -4.38
CA LEU A 232 0.84 -3.78 -4.84
C LEU A 232 0.03 -3.26 -6.03
N ASP A 233 -0.41 -2.00 -5.97
CA ASP A 233 -1.20 -1.37 -7.03
C ASP A 233 -0.41 -1.27 -8.34
N THR A 234 0.86 -0.85 -8.26
CA THR A 234 1.76 -0.78 -9.41
C THR A 234 2.05 -2.16 -10.00
N ALA A 235 2.35 -3.13 -9.15
CA ALA A 235 2.62 -4.50 -9.56
C ALA A 235 1.42 -5.13 -10.27
N HIS A 236 0.23 -5.00 -9.68
CA HIS A 236 -1.01 -5.50 -10.30
C HIS A 236 -1.29 -4.83 -11.65
N ALA A 237 -1.14 -3.50 -11.73
CA ALA A 237 -1.37 -2.76 -12.96
C ALA A 237 -0.43 -3.23 -14.10
N TRP A 238 0.85 -3.44 -13.82
CA TRP A 238 1.80 -3.95 -14.81
C TRP A 238 1.49 -5.39 -15.22
N LEU A 239 1.15 -6.28 -14.29
CA LEU A 239 0.73 -7.65 -14.61
C LEU A 239 -0.52 -7.68 -15.50
N ALA A 240 -1.47 -6.78 -15.25
CA ALA A 240 -2.66 -6.64 -16.10
C ALA A 240 -2.30 -6.16 -17.52
N GLN A 241 -1.33 -5.26 -17.66
CA GLN A 241 -0.80 -4.84 -18.97
C GLN A 241 -0.14 -6.01 -19.71
N LEU A 242 0.70 -6.81 -19.04
CA LEU A 242 1.31 -8.00 -19.64
C LEU A 242 0.24 -8.99 -20.12
N ARG A 243 -0.79 -9.25 -19.30
CA ARG A 243 -1.90 -10.12 -19.70
C ARG A 243 -2.65 -9.57 -20.92
N ALA A 244 -2.84 -8.25 -21.00
CA ALA A 244 -3.52 -7.61 -22.12
C ALA A 244 -2.73 -7.72 -23.44
N VAL A 245 -1.41 -7.58 -23.40
CA VAL A 245 -0.54 -7.64 -24.60
C VAL A 245 -0.16 -9.07 -25.00
N ALA A 246 -0.20 -10.03 -24.08
CA ALA A 246 0.09 -11.44 -24.32
C ALA A 246 -1.01 -12.34 -23.73
N PRO A 247 -2.24 -12.27 -24.28
CA PRO A 247 -3.43 -12.89 -23.69
C PRO A 247 -3.34 -14.41 -23.58
N ASN A 248 -2.57 -15.07 -24.45
CA ASN A 248 -2.44 -16.53 -24.53
C ASN A 248 -1.22 -17.09 -23.80
N ALA A 249 -0.33 -16.23 -23.29
CA ALA A 249 0.87 -16.68 -22.59
C ALA A 249 0.53 -17.33 -21.24
N GLU A 250 1.18 -18.44 -20.90
CA GLU A 250 1.24 -18.93 -19.53
C GLU A 250 2.10 -17.97 -18.71
N MET A 251 1.51 -17.29 -17.73
CA MET A 251 2.22 -16.35 -16.87
C MET A 251 2.54 -16.97 -15.52
N ILE A 252 3.80 -16.84 -15.11
CA ILE A 252 4.32 -17.50 -13.91
C ILE A 252 5.17 -16.51 -13.12
N ILE A 253 4.95 -16.44 -11.81
CA ILE A 253 5.82 -15.75 -10.87
C ILE A 253 6.44 -16.79 -9.94
N ILE A 254 7.76 -16.85 -9.86
CA ILE A 254 8.50 -17.67 -8.92
C ILE A 254 8.80 -16.81 -7.69
N GLU A 255 8.56 -17.33 -6.49
CA GLU A 255 8.82 -16.58 -5.25
C GLU A 255 10.31 -16.30 -5.07
N GLY A 256 10.68 -15.06 -4.85
CA GLY A 256 12.00 -14.61 -4.46
C GLY A 256 12.13 -14.39 -2.95
N ASN A 257 13.30 -14.01 -2.49
CA ASN A 257 13.53 -13.75 -1.06
C ASN A 257 12.85 -12.47 -0.58
N HIS A 258 12.63 -11.48 -1.45
CA HIS A 258 11.87 -10.27 -1.13
C HIS A 258 10.37 -10.56 -1.09
N ASP A 259 9.85 -11.34 -2.01
CA ASP A 259 8.45 -11.76 -2.01
C ASP A 259 8.13 -12.55 -0.74
N LYS A 260 9.05 -13.41 -0.28
CA LYS A 260 8.94 -14.20 0.96
C LYS A 260 8.84 -13.35 2.23
N ARG A 261 9.24 -12.07 2.19
CA ARG A 261 9.15 -11.16 3.33
C ARG A 261 7.72 -11.04 3.87
N MET A 262 6.70 -11.07 2.99
CA MET A 262 5.30 -11.00 3.40
C MET A 262 4.95 -12.15 4.35
N GLN A 263 5.24 -13.37 3.97
CA GLN A 263 4.96 -14.54 4.81
C GLN A 263 5.77 -14.50 6.10
N ASN A 264 7.07 -14.23 6.02
CA ASN A 264 7.95 -14.16 7.19
C ASN A 264 7.48 -13.08 8.18
N PHE A 265 7.00 -11.93 7.68
CA PHE A 265 6.45 -10.87 8.51
C PHE A 265 5.19 -11.33 9.26
N VAL A 266 4.27 -12.01 8.58
CA VAL A 266 3.05 -12.55 9.18
C VAL A 266 3.38 -13.58 10.25
N GLU A 267 4.32 -14.49 9.98
CA GLU A 267 4.78 -15.49 10.95
C GLU A 267 5.41 -14.86 12.20
N ALA A 268 6.23 -13.83 12.02
CA ALA A 268 6.95 -13.19 13.12
C ALA A 268 6.08 -12.21 13.93
N ASN A 269 5.13 -11.51 13.30
CA ASN A 269 4.44 -10.39 13.93
C ASN A 269 2.93 -10.56 14.04
N ALA A 270 2.33 -11.46 13.28
CA ALA A 270 0.88 -11.64 13.18
C ALA A 270 0.50 -13.11 12.98
N LEU A 271 1.04 -14.00 13.81
CA LEU A 271 0.86 -15.45 13.66
C LEU A 271 -0.62 -15.87 13.60
N ALA A 272 -1.52 -15.15 14.27
CA ALA A 272 -2.96 -15.39 14.20
C ALA A 272 -3.56 -15.13 12.82
N ALA A 273 -2.89 -14.37 11.97
CA ALA A 273 -3.28 -14.11 10.57
C ALA A 273 -2.64 -15.10 9.58
N PHE A 274 -1.70 -15.93 10.03
CA PHE A 274 -1.04 -16.91 9.18
C PHE A 274 -2.02 -17.95 8.67
N GLY A 275 -2.09 -18.11 7.36
CA GLY A 275 -2.99 -19.07 6.71
C GLY A 275 -4.49 -18.70 6.71
N LEU A 276 -4.89 -17.53 7.21
CA LEU A 276 -6.29 -17.08 7.13
C LEU A 276 -6.73 -16.95 5.67
N LYS A 277 -7.88 -17.56 5.36
CA LYS A 277 -8.50 -17.54 4.04
C LYS A 277 -9.91 -16.94 4.11
N ARG A 278 -10.49 -16.65 2.96
CA ARG A 278 -11.92 -16.30 2.90
C ARG A 278 -12.78 -17.46 3.42
N ALA A 279 -13.84 -17.13 4.13
CA ALA A 279 -14.77 -18.13 4.63
C ALA A 279 -15.33 -18.98 3.48
N ASN A 280 -15.36 -20.30 3.65
CA ASN A 280 -15.85 -21.28 2.67
C ASN A 280 -15.09 -21.30 1.33
N MET A 281 -13.85 -20.79 1.28
CA MET A 281 -12.97 -20.83 0.11
C MET A 281 -11.64 -21.53 0.43
N PRO A 282 -11.63 -22.85 0.69
CA PRO A 282 -10.44 -23.58 1.17
C PRO A 282 -9.29 -23.58 0.16
N ASN A 283 -9.59 -23.45 -1.14
CA ASN A 283 -8.60 -23.45 -2.21
C ASN A 283 -8.03 -22.05 -2.52
N SER A 284 -8.57 -20.97 -1.90
CA SER A 284 -8.00 -19.64 -2.09
C SER A 284 -6.63 -19.50 -1.43
N TRP A 285 -5.81 -18.60 -1.93
CA TRP A 285 -4.61 -18.18 -1.24
C TRP A 285 -4.93 -17.50 0.10
N PRO A 286 -4.04 -17.57 1.10
CA PRO A 286 -4.21 -16.80 2.34
C PRO A 286 -4.34 -15.31 2.06
N THR A 287 -5.17 -14.60 2.83
CA THR A 287 -5.45 -13.17 2.62
C THR A 287 -4.20 -12.30 2.72
N MET A 288 -3.25 -12.68 3.57
CA MET A 288 -1.95 -12.01 3.71
C MET A 288 -0.88 -12.76 2.91
N SER A 289 -1.10 -12.91 1.62
CA SER A 289 -0.14 -13.52 0.68
C SER A 289 -0.03 -12.71 -0.60
N ILE A 290 1.13 -12.76 -1.24
CA ILE A 290 1.37 -12.06 -2.51
C ILE A 290 0.34 -12.43 -3.58
N PRO A 291 0.07 -13.73 -3.85
CA PRO A 291 -0.88 -14.09 -4.89
C PRO A 291 -2.30 -13.60 -4.61
N TYR A 292 -2.72 -13.54 -3.35
CA TYR A 292 -4.03 -13.01 -3.00
C TYR A 292 -4.09 -11.47 -3.17
N LEU A 293 -3.11 -10.76 -2.62
CA LEU A 293 -3.06 -9.30 -2.63
C LEU A 293 -2.88 -8.74 -4.04
N LEU A 294 -2.12 -9.42 -4.88
CA LEU A 294 -1.96 -9.09 -6.30
C LEU A 294 -3.11 -9.61 -7.19
N ARG A 295 -4.11 -10.30 -6.63
CA ARG A 295 -5.24 -10.85 -7.40
C ARG A 295 -4.80 -11.71 -8.60
N LEU A 296 -3.75 -12.54 -8.41
CA LEU A 296 -3.14 -13.29 -9.50
C LEU A 296 -4.10 -14.29 -10.16
N GLU A 297 -5.05 -14.83 -9.40
CA GLU A 297 -6.10 -15.73 -9.92
C GLU A 297 -6.96 -15.05 -11.00
N GLU A 298 -7.32 -13.78 -10.79
CA GLU A 298 -8.12 -12.99 -11.75
C GLU A 298 -7.38 -12.71 -13.05
N LEU A 299 -6.04 -12.64 -12.98
CA LEU A 299 -5.17 -12.46 -14.14
C LEU A 299 -4.72 -13.79 -14.76
N ASN A 300 -5.17 -14.94 -14.23
CA ASN A 300 -4.72 -16.26 -14.62
C ASN A 300 -3.18 -16.37 -14.59
N ILE A 301 -2.57 -15.97 -13.46
CA ILE A 301 -1.11 -16.04 -13.22
C ILE A 301 -0.85 -17.08 -12.15
N ARG A 302 0.04 -18.03 -12.45
CA ARG A 302 0.48 -19.05 -11.50
C ARG A 302 1.61 -18.51 -10.63
N TYR A 303 1.48 -18.67 -9.32
CA TYR A 303 2.53 -18.35 -8.36
C TYR A 303 3.18 -19.64 -7.86
N VAL A 304 4.51 -19.70 -7.91
CA VAL A 304 5.30 -20.83 -7.42
C VAL A 304 5.97 -20.39 -6.13
N ASP A 305 5.36 -20.78 -5.02
CA ASP A 305 5.81 -20.45 -3.65
C ASP A 305 6.94 -21.39 -3.15
N ALA A 306 7.26 -21.25 -1.88
CA ALA A 306 8.26 -22.06 -1.17
C ALA A 306 9.73 -21.71 -1.48
N TYR A 307 10.06 -20.41 -1.69
CA TYR A 307 11.47 -20.00 -1.69
C TYR A 307 12.21 -20.57 -0.47
N PRO A 308 13.42 -21.14 -0.58
CA PRO A 308 14.29 -21.17 -1.77
C PRO A 308 14.07 -22.34 -2.74
N ALA A 309 13.11 -23.22 -2.48
CA ALA A 309 12.86 -24.41 -3.28
C ALA A 309 11.96 -24.15 -4.51
N ALA A 310 11.37 -22.97 -4.60
CA ALA A 310 10.48 -22.56 -5.69
C ALA A 310 11.15 -22.78 -7.06
N THR A 311 10.56 -23.62 -7.89
CA THR A 311 11.11 -24.01 -9.20
C THR A 311 10.00 -24.18 -10.22
N ASP A 312 10.18 -23.64 -11.41
CA ASP A 312 9.38 -23.89 -12.60
C ASP A 312 10.24 -24.51 -13.71
N TRP A 313 9.63 -25.09 -14.73
CA TRP A 313 10.33 -25.81 -15.78
C TRP A 313 9.86 -25.38 -17.17
N ASP A 314 10.81 -25.16 -18.10
CA ASP A 314 10.49 -24.99 -19.51
C ASP A 314 10.30 -26.36 -20.17
N ASN A 315 11.21 -27.30 -19.89
CA ASN A 315 11.19 -28.71 -20.29
C ASN A 315 11.91 -29.57 -19.24
N ASP A 316 12.08 -30.85 -19.48
CA ASP A 316 12.68 -31.81 -18.53
C ASP A 316 14.15 -31.48 -18.14
N THR A 317 14.81 -30.61 -18.87
CA THR A 317 16.22 -30.27 -18.64
C THR A 317 16.47 -28.80 -18.27
N THR A 318 15.47 -27.95 -18.36
CA THR A 318 15.62 -26.50 -18.16
C THR A 318 14.73 -26.03 -17.01
N ARG A 319 15.35 -25.73 -15.87
CA ARG A 319 14.68 -25.20 -14.69
C ARG A 319 14.79 -23.68 -14.59
N ASN A 320 13.82 -23.11 -13.91
CA ASN A 320 13.75 -21.69 -13.60
C ASN A 320 13.62 -21.54 -12.09
N ILE A 321 14.45 -20.72 -11.47
CA ILE A 321 14.48 -20.45 -10.02
C ILE A 321 14.74 -18.96 -9.77
N HIS A 322 14.47 -18.49 -8.58
CA HIS A 322 14.99 -17.18 -8.20
C HIS A 322 16.50 -17.26 -7.93
N GLY A 323 16.91 -18.23 -7.14
CA GLY A 323 18.30 -18.38 -6.73
C GLY A 323 18.55 -17.94 -5.29
N THR A 324 19.68 -18.35 -4.75
CA THR A 324 20.07 -18.09 -3.35
C THR A 324 21.51 -17.63 -3.21
N ARG A 325 22.25 -17.58 -4.31
CA ARG A 325 23.67 -17.30 -4.31
C ARG A 325 23.96 -15.97 -5.00
N ALA A 326 24.83 -15.18 -4.39
CA ALA A 326 25.35 -13.95 -4.95
C ALA A 326 26.87 -13.92 -4.74
N ASN A 327 27.62 -14.03 -5.82
CA ASN A 327 29.07 -13.88 -5.79
C ASN A 327 29.44 -12.42 -6.03
N SER A 328 30.28 -11.85 -5.19
CA SER A 328 30.66 -10.45 -5.25
C SER A 328 31.35 -10.02 -6.56
N LYS A 329 31.92 -10.95 -7.31
CA LYS A 329 32.69 -10.70 -8.53
C LYS A 329 32.06 -11.29 -9.80
N GLY A 330 30.74 -11.54 -9.83
CA GLY A 330 30.10 -12.22 -10.96
C GLY A 330 30.23 -13.74 -10.92
N SER A 331 29.93 -14.38 -12.05
CA SER A 331 30.03 -15.85 -12.25
C SER A 331 29.13 -16.73 -11.35
N THR A 332 28.01 -16.20 -10.87
CA THR A 332 26.99 -17.02 -10.17
C THR A 332 26.36 -18.03 -11.11
N THR A 333 26.18 -17.68 -12.38
CA THR A 333 25.71 -18.61 -13.43
C THR A 333 26.69 -19.77 -13.62
N ALA A 334 28.00 -19.53 -13.61
CA ALA A 334 29.02 -20.60 -13.66
C ALA A 334 28.87 -21.57 -12.47
N GLN A 335 28.58 -21.08 -11.29
CA GLN A 335 28.38 -21.93 -10.12
C GLN A 335 27.15 -22.85 -10.29
N TYR A 336 26.02 -22.35 -10.76
CA TYR A 336 24.82 -23.16 -10.99
C TYR A 336 25.05 -24.26 -12.02
N VAL A 337 25.80 -23.98 -13.11
CA VAL A 337 26.16 -24.98 -14.11
C VAL A 337 27.02 -26.09 -13.50
N HIS A 338 27.96 -25.75 -12.61
CA HIS A 338 28.83 -26.76 -11.99
C HIS A 338 28.12 -27.59 -10.91
N GLU A 339 27.22 -26.97 -10.15
CA GLU A 339 26.45 -27.68 -9.12
C GLU A 339 25.40 -28.64 -9.73
N HIS A 340 24.85 -28.26 -10.89
CA HIS A 340 23.82 -29.05 -11.58
C HIS A 340 24.17 -29.30 -13.04
N PRO A 341 25.23 -30.07 -13.30
CA PRO A 341 25.80 -30.21 -14.65
C PRO A 341 24.90 -30.90 -15.68
N HIS A 342 23.78 -31.48 -15.23
CA HIS A 342 22.81 -32.13 -16.12
C HIS A 342 21.62 -31.24 -16.47
N LEU A 343 21.55 -30.04 -15.89
CA LEU A 343 20.43 -29.10 -16.05
C LEU A 343 20.88 -27.78 -16.69
N ASN A 344 20.00 -27.20 -17.48
CA ASN A 344 20.02 -25.77 -17.75
C ASN A 344 19.34 -25.05 -16.60
N THR A 345 19.81 -23.85 -16.25
CA THR A 345 19.25 -23.05 -15.15
C THR A 345 19.07 -21.59 -15.57
N TRP A 346 17.87 -21.08 -15.42
CA TRP A 346 17.62 -19.66 -15.38
C TRP A 346 17.46 -19.22 -13.93
N ALA A 347 18.17 -18.17 -13.52
CA ALA A 347 18.13 -17.64 -12.16
C ALA A 347 18.11 -16.11 -12.16
N GLY A 348 17.44 -15.50 -11.18
CA GLY A 348 17.50 -14.08 -10.85
C GLY A 348 18.50 -13.79 -9.73
N HIS A 349 18.10 -12.94 -8.76
CA HIS A 349 18.75 -12.65 -7.48
C HIS A 349 20.05 -11.82 -7.54
N THR A 350 20.89 -11.98 -8.56
CA THR A 350 22.19 -11.28 -8.60
C THR A 350 22.15 -9.98 -9.36
N HIS A 351 21.03 -9.65 -10.00
CA HIS A 351 20.84 -8.45 -10.82
C HIS A 351 21.85 -8.31 -11.97
N ARG A 352 22.39 -9.43 -12.47
CA ARG A 352 23.43 -9.44 -13.51
C ARG A 352 22.95 -10.12 -14.77
N ALA A 353 23.12 -9.49 -15.92
CA ALA A 353 22.84 -10.08 -17.21
C ALA A 353 24.00 -11.02 -17.61
N GLU A 354 23.82 -12.33 -17.42
CA GLU A 354 24.91 -13.32 -17.62
C GLU A 354 24.40 -14.55 -18.37
N ILE A 355 25.29 -15.17 -19.17
CA ILE A 355 25.12 -16.55 -19.67
C ILE A 355 26.45 -17.28 -19.55
N THR A 356 26.44 -18.47 -18.96
CA THR A 356 27.59 -19.37 -18.90
C THR A 356 27.24 -20.70 -19.54
N TYR A 357 28.02 -21.14 -20.51
CA TYR A 357 27.90 -22.45 -21.18
C TYR A 357 28.87 -23.42 -20.58
N HIS A 358 28.46 -24.70 -20.51
CA HIS A 358 29.27 -25.81 -20.02
C HIS A 358 28.97 -27.07 -20.80
N THR A 359 30.02 -27.86 -21.06
CA THR A 359 29.89 -29.20 -21.70
C THR A 359 30.38 -30.25 -20.73
N VAL A 360 29.54 -31.22 -20.41
CA VAL A 360 29.85 -32.37 -19.56
C VAL A 360 29.68 -33.66 -20.35
N ILE A 361 30.30 -34.72 -19.86
CA ILE A 361 30.11 -36.05 -20.41
C ILE A 361 28.85 -36.64 -19.79
N GLY A 362 27.90 -37.02 -20.60
CA GLY A 362 26.66 -37.67 -20.18
C GLY A 362 26.88 -39.15 -19.80
N PRO A 363 25.84 -39.81 -19.26
CA PRO A 363 25.94 -41.18 -18.76
C PRO A 363 26.35 -42.22 -19.81
N ARG A 364 26.19 -41.94 -21.10
CA ARG A 364 26.54 -42.83 -22.21
C ARG A 364 27.81 -42.38 -22.95
N GLY A 365 28.56 -41.40 -22.39
CA GLY A 365 29.75 -40.84 -23.01
C GLY A 365 29.47 -39.72 -24.04
N GLU A 366 28.22 -39.33 -24.23
CA GLU A 366 27.81 -38.24 -25.12
C GLU A 366 28.12 -36.87 -24.53
N PRO A 367 28.40 -35.86 -25.35
CA PRO A 367 28.56 -34.48 -24.84
C PRO A 367 27.20 -33.85 -24.54
N LEU A 368 26.95 -33.53 -23.28
CA LEU A 368 25.81 -32.76 -22.83
C LEU A 368 26.19 -31.29 -22.76
N ARG A 369 25.58 -30.46 -23.60
CA ARG A 369 25.75 -29.01 -23.58
C ARG A 369 24.71 -28.41 -22.67
N ARG A 370 25.14 -27.65 -21.67
CA ARG A 370 24.29 -27.01 -20.67
C ARG A 370 24.63 -25.54 -20.53
N TYR A 371 23.74 -24.79 -19.95
CA TYR A 371 23.95 -23.40 -19.63
C TYR A 371 23.32 -23.03 -18.30
N SER A 372 23.80 -21.92 -17.74
CA SER A 372 23.05 -21.14 -16.77
C SER A 372 22.99 -19.70 -17.24
N ALA A 373 21.83 -19.08 -17.06
CA ALA A 373 21.57 -17.71 -17.50
C ALA A 373 20.85 -16.90 -16.43
N ASN A 374 21.11 -15.62 -16.42
CA ASN A 374 20.39 -14.63 -15.61
C ASN A 374 19.97 -13.47 -16.53
N PRO A 375 18.69 -13.09 -16.55
CA PRO A 375 18.23 -12.03 -17.46
C PRO A 375 18.70 -10.63 -17.07
N GLY A 376 19.26 -10.43 -15.87
CA GLY A 376 19.47 -9.12 -15.25
C GLY A 376 18.25 -8.68 -14.44
N ALA A 377 18.24 -7.43 -14.01
CA ALA A 377 17.20 -6.85 -13.17
C ALA A 377 16.27 -5.92 -13.94
N MET A 378 15.10 -5.67 -13.38
CA MET A 378 14.16 -4.62 -13.81
C MET A 378 14.13 -3.44 -12.82
N CYS A 379 14.84 -3.56 -11.69
CA CYS A 379 14.97 -2.47 -10.73
C CYS A 379 15.99 -1.42 -11.18
N ARG A 380 16.03 -0.32 -10.46
CA ARG A 380 17.03 0.74 -10.64
C ARG A 380 18.42 0.21 -10.27
N VAL A 381 19.41 0.63 -11.06
CA VAL A 381 20.84 0.23 -10.88
C VAL A 381 21.70 1.40 -10.43
N ASP A 382 21.08 2.47 -9.91
CA ASP A 382 21.72 3.71 -9.48
C ASP A 382 22.03 3.77 -7.95
N GLY A 383 21.86 2.65 -7.26
CA GLY A 383 22.05 2.55 -5.81
C GLY A 383 20.84 2.95 -4.97
N SER A 384 19.65 3.16 -5.58
CA SER A 384 18.45 3.58 -4.86
C SER A 384 17.71 2.43 -4.16
N VAL A 385 17.99 1.19 -4.56
CA VAL A 385 17.33 0.00 -4.01
C VAL A 385 17.83 -0.28 -2.59
N PRO A 386 16.93 -0.54 -1.62
CA PRO A 386 17.32 -0.72 -0.21
C PRO A 386 18.31 -1.86 0.08
N SER A 387 18.43 -2.83 -0.81
CA SER A 387 19.37 -3.93 -0.69
C SER A 387 20.84 -3.50 -0.92
N VAL A 388 21.06 -2.31 -1.47
CA VAL A 388 22.39 -1.70 -1.60
C VAL A 388 22.82 -1.09 -0.25
N ASN A 389 23.94 -1.51 0.28
CA ASN A 389 24.41 -1.08 1.60
C ASN A 389 24.78 0.42 1.65
N GLY A 390 24.29 1.11 2.66
CA GLY A 390 24.75 2.46 3.01
C GLY A 390 24.08 3.60 2.24
N ALA A 391 22.90 3.41 1.79
CA ALA A 391 22.32 4.12 0.68
C ALA A 391 21.75 5.51 0.95
N ILE A 392 21.59 6.01 2.17
CA ILE A 392 20.99 7.34 2.39
C ILE A 392 22.03 8.30 2.98
N GLY A 393 22.29 9.40 2.25
CA GLY A 393 23.09 10.50 2.75
C GLY A 393 22.33 11.34 3.80
N ALA A 394 23.04 12.20 4.53
CA ALA A 394 22.48 13.09 5.54
C ALA A 394 21.39 14.06 4.99
N ASN A 395 21.28 14.18 3.67
CA ASN A 395 20.27 14.98 2.97
C ASN A 395 19.01 14.18 2.62
N GLY A 396 18.86 12.95 3.13
CA GLY A 396 17.72 12.07 2.83
C GLY A 396 17.69 11.48 1.40
N LYS A 397 18.71 11.75 0.59
CA LYS A 397 18.80 11.22 -0.78
C LYS A 397 19.69 9.98 -0.81
N PRO A 398 19.39 9.00 -1.69
CA PRO A 398 20.27 7.87 -1.90
C PRO A 398 21.69 8.32 -2.24
N ALA A 399 22.68 7.80 -1.52
CA ALA A 399 24.06 7.89 -1.96
C ALA A 399 24.19 7.01 -3.20
N LYS A 400 24.69 7.55 -4.31
CA LYS A 400 24.90 6.77 -5.54
C LYS A 400 26.03 5.77 -5.31
N ILE A 401 25.65 4.55 -4.93
CA ILE A 401 26.55 3.40 -4.87
C ILE A 401 26.29 2.59 -6.12
N VAL A 402 27.28 2.48 -6.99
CA VAL A 402 27.18 1.65 -8.20
C VAL A 402 27.56 0.23 -7.83
N GLU A 403 26.58 -0.66 -7.89
CA GLU A 403 26.79 -2.11 -7.82
C GLU A 403 27.04 -2.67 -9.24
N ASP A 404 27.60 -3.86 -9.33
CA ASP A 404 27.77 -4.56 -10.61
C ASP A 404 26.45 -5.20 -11.05
N TRP A 405 25.46 -4.34 -11.29
CA TRP A 405 24.12 -4.72 -11.72
C TRP A 405 23.84 -4.26 -13.15
N GLN A 406 23.10 -5.06 -13.90
CA GLN A 406 22.66 -4.72 -15.24
C GLN A 406 21.17 -4.97 -15.39
N GLN A 407 20.50 -4.06 -16.10
CA GLN A 407 19.13 -4.27 -16.54
C GLN A 407 19.10 -5.12 -17.81
N GLY A 408 18.10 -5.99 -17.92
CA GLY A 408 17.99 -6.86 -19.09
C GLY A 408 16.77 -7.77 -19.05
N LEU A 409 16.62 -8.55 -20.10
CA LEU A 409 15.57 -9.53 -20.26
C LEU A 409 16.09 -10.78 -20.93
N GLY A 410 15.44 -11.92 -20.69
CA GLY A 410 15.83 -13.22 -21.21
C GLY A 410 14.81 -13.78 -22.19
N PHE A 411 15.31 -14.40 -23.27
CA PHE A 411 14.53 -15.23 -24.18
C PHE A 411 15.02 -16.66 -24.05
N SER A 412 14.13 -17.60 -23.85
CA SER A 412 14.41 -19.04 -23.87
C SER A 412 13.58 -19.68 -24.98
N TYR A 413 14.22 -20.00 -26.08
CA TYR A 413 13.60 -20.85 -27.11
C TYR A 413 13.80 -22.29 -26.71
N TYR A 414 12.76 -23.11 -26.74
CA TYR A 414 12.85 -24.50 -26.25
C TYR A 414 11.88 -25.44 -26.96
N ASN A 415 12.24 -26.71 -26.95
CA ASN A 415 11.38 -27.85 -27.26
C ASN A 415 11.38 -28.86 -26.10
N GLU A 416 10.99 -30.08 -26.32
CA GLU A 416 10.90 -31.12 -25.28
C GLU A 416 12.27 -31.45 -24.63
N THR A 417 13.37 -31.36 -25.37
CA THR A 417 14.70 -31.83 -24.97
C THR A 417 15.78 -30.77 -24.94
N GLU A 418 15.62 -29.69 -25.70
CA GLU A 418 16.64 -28.66 -25.92
C GLU A 418 16.13 -27.27 -25.53
N SER A 419 17.06 -26.39 -25.22
CA SER A 419 16.78 -25.00 -24.89
C SER A 419 17.94 -24.11 -25.30
N TRP A 420 17.62 -22.92 -25.85
CA TRP A 420 18.57 -21.90 -26.33
C TRP A 420 18.33 -20.56 -25.62
N PRO A 421 19.27 -20.13 -24.76
CA PRO A 421 19.14 -18.89 -24.01
C PRO A 421 19.68 -17.70 -24.80
N PHE A 422 18.99 -16.56 -24.67
CA PHE A 422 19.45 -15.25 -25.10
C PHE A 422 19.19 -14.25 -23.99
N VAL A 423 20.16 -13.43 -23.66
CA VAL A 423 20.03 -12.35 -22.68
C VAL A 423 20.29 -11.05 -23.43
N TYR A 424 19.33 -10.14 -23.36
CA TYR A 424 19.40 -8.82 -23.96
C TYR A 424 19.54 -7.77 -22.84
N GLN A 425 20.69 -7.12 -22.82
CA GLN A 425 20.95 -6.04 -21.88
C GLN A 425 20.13 -4.79 -22.25
N ILE A 426 19.59 -4.12 -21.24
CA ILE A 426 18.91 -2.83 -21.39
C ILE A 426 19.83 -1.75 -20.85
N ILE A 427 20.18 -0.77 -21.67
CA ILE A 427 21.06 0.34 -21.32
C ILE A 427 20.29 1.64 -21.49
N ASP A 428 20.14 2.38 -20.40
CA ASP A 428 19.44 3.68 -20.37
C ASP A 428 18.07 3.65 -21.06
N GLY A 429 17.28 2.59 -20.80
CA GLY A 429 15.96 2.43 -21.38
C GLY A 429 15.96 2.05 -22.86
N ARG A 430 17.02 1.39 -23.37
CA ARG A 430 17.12 0.92 -24.76
C ARG A 430 17.75 -0.47 -24.84
N THR A 431 17.28 -1.27 -25.80
CA THR A 431 17.86 -2.56 -26.14
C THR A 431 17.66 -2.86 -27.64
N ILE A 432 18.45 -3.78 -28.17
CA ILE A 432 18.31 -4.27 -29.55
C ILE A 432 18.01 -5.77 -29.50
N ILE A 433 16.84 -6.16 -30.02
CA ILE A 433 16.42 -7.56 -30.11
C ILE A 433 16.23 -7.90 -31.59
N ASP A 434 16.93 -8.90 -32.09
CA ASP A 434 16.87 -9.32 -33.50
C ASP A 434 17.09 -8.17 -34.52
N GLY A 435 17.99 -7.25 -34.19
CA GLY A 435 18.32 -6.09 -35.04
C GLY A 435 17.30 -4.93 -34.97
N LYS A 436 16.24 -5.05 -34.15
CA LYS A 436 15.26 -3.99 -33.94
C LYS A 436 15.50 -3.31 -32.59
N GLU A 437 15.52 -1.99 -32.60
CA GLU A 437 15.63 -1.18 -31.37
C GLU A 437 14.27 -1.10 -30.65
N TYR A 438 14.32 -1.25 -29.32
CA TYR A 438 13.21 -1.03 -28.37
C TYR A 438 13.63 0.05 -27.38
N THR A 439 12.75 1.02 -27.15
CA THR A 439 13.00 2.18 -26.28
C THR A 439 11.81 2.43 -25.38
N ALA A 440 12.08 3.02 -24.16
CA ALA A 440 11.07 3.45 -23.22
C ALA A 440 11.51 4.73 -22.48
#